data_7d6ee843026b0ff328a8091d59436f75
#
_entry.id   7d6ee843026b0ff328a8091d59436f75
#
_cell.length_a   1.000
_cell.length_b   1.000
_cell.length_c   1.000
_cell.angle_alpha   90.00
_cell.angle_beta   90.00
_cell.angle_gamma   90.00
#
_symmetry.space_group_name_H-M   'P 1'
#
loop_
_entity.id
_entity.type
_entity.pdbx_description
1 polymer ?
#
loop_
_entity_poly.entity_id
_entity_poly.type
_entity_poly.pdbx_seq_one_letter_code
_entity_poly.pdbx_strand_id
1 'polypeptide(L)'
;MIWNLSLNEEVDLLRETVRTFAEKELAPIADQIDRDNEFPNELWKKLGDLGLLGITVPEVYGGSEMSYLAHLVSMEEISRCSASVGLSYGAHSNLCVNQIRLNGNETQKQKYLPGLCSGEFVGALAMSEPGAGSDVVGSMSCRAVRWGPLGCKWKQDVDYQWP
;
A
#
# COMPACT_ATOMS: atom_id res chain seq x y z
N MET A 1 -18.21 -8.09 -20.63
CA MET A 1 -17.09 -8.28 -21.60
C MET A 1 -15.83 -7.78 -20.89
N ILE A 2 -14.99 -8.71 -20.41
CA ILE A 2 -13.74 -8.34 -19.72
C ILE A 2 -12.68 -8.20 -20.80
N TRP A 3 -12.12 -7.01 -20.94
CA TRP A 3 -10.97 -6.79 -21.83
C TRP A 3 -9.76 -7.51 -21.23
N ASN A 4 -9.47 -8.70 -21.71
CA ASN A 4 -8.29 -9.45 -21.31
C ASN A 4 -7.16 -9.09 -22.28
N LEU A 5 -6.51 -7.94 -22.01
CA LEU A 5 -5.31 -7.54 -22.73
C LEU A 5 -4.15 -8.38 -22.17
N SER A 6 -3.64 -9.32 -22.95
CA SER A 6 -2.35 -9.96 -22.65
C SER A 6 -1.25 -8.91 -22.72
N LEU A 7 -0.47 -8.81 -21.63
CA LEU A 7 0.61 -7.83 -21.51
C LEU A 7 1.97 -8.48 -21.75
N ASN A 8 2.30 -9.46 -20.95
CA ASN A 8 3.40 -10.40 -21.08
C ASN A 8 3.15 -11.59 -20.14
N GLU A 9 3.87 -12.68 -20.36
CA GLU A 9 3.66 -13.95 -19.64
C GLU A 9 3.75 -13.79 -18.11
N GLU A 10 4.72 -13.04 -17.63
CA GLU A 10 4.95 -12.78 -16.20
C GLU A 10 3.80 -12.00 -15.56
N VAL A 11 3.38 -10.91 -16.20
CA VAL A 11 2.27 -10.05 -15.68
C VAL A 11 0.93 -10.76 -15.80
N ASP A 12 0.73 -11.59 -16.83
CA ASP A 12 -0.49 -12.37 -17.02
C ASP A 12 -0.60 -13.48 -15.95
N LEU A 13 0.51 -14.14 -15.60
CA LEU A 13 0.57 -15.10 -14.50
C LEU A 13 0.31 -14.44 -13.14
N LEU A 14 0.92 -13.28 -12.92
CA LEU A 14 0.64 -12.47 -11.71
C LEU A 14 -0.84 -12.11 -11.62
N ARG A 15 -1.45 -11.65 -12.73
CA ARG A 15 -2.88 -11.31 -12.78
C ARG A 15 -3.75 -12.49 -12.33
N GLU A 16 -3.49 -13.68 -12.85
CA GLU A 16 -4.23 -14.89 -12.48
C GLU A 16 -4.05 -15.24 -11.00
N THR A 17 -2.83 -15.11 -10.50
CA THR A 17 -2.50 -15.36 -9.09
C THR A 17 -3.26 -14.40 -8.17
N VAL A 18 -3.19 -13.10 -8.47
CA VAL A 18 -3.86 -12.07 -7.67
C VAL A 18 -5.39 -12.18 -7.77
N ARG A 19 -5.91 -12.47 -8.95
CA ARG A 19 -7.35 -12.72 -9.16
C ARG A 19 -7.84 -13.89 -8.31
N THR A 20 -7.13 -15.02 -8.36
CA THR A 20 -7.48 -16.21 -7.57
C THR A 20 -7.46 -15.90 -6.07
N PHE A 21 -6.46 -15.18 -5.61
CA PHE A 21 -6.38 -14.72 -4.21
C PHE A 21 -7.56 -13.81 -3.86
N ALA A 22 -7.82 -12.80 -4.69
CA ALA A 22 -8.89 -11.83 -4.43
C ALA A 22 -10.29 -12.47 -4.42
N GLU A 23 -10.57 -13.38 -5.35
CA GLU A 23 -11.84 -14.11 -5.40
C GLU A 23 -12.03 -15.03 -4.19
N LYS A 24 -10.94 -15.65 -3.71
CA LYS A 24 -11.00 -16.59 -2.60
C LYS A 24 -10.99 -15.91 -1.23
N GLU A 25 -10.17 -14.88 -1.03
CA GLU A 25 -9.90 -14.29 0.27
C GLU A 25 -10.60 -12.95 0.50
N LEU A 26 -10.86 -12.18 -0.57
CA LEU A 26 -11.47 -10.84 -0.46
C LEU A 26 -12.95 -10.83 -0.80
N ALA A 27 -13.34 -11.43 -1.92
CA ALA A 27 -14.73 -11.38 -2.37
C ALA A 27 -15.73 -11.88 -1.31
N PRO A 28 -15.47 -12.96 -0.55
CA PRO A 28 -16.42 -13.45 0.46
C PRO A 28 -16.63 -12.50 1.65
N ILE A 29 -15.67 -11.62 1.92
CA ILE A 29 -15.70 -10.71 3.08
C ILE A 29 -15.89 -9.23 2.70
N ALA A 30 -15.95 -8.91 1.39
CA ALA A 30 -16.03 -7.53 0.91
C ALA A 30 -17.23 -6.76 1.49
N ASP A 31 -18.41 -7.37 1.47
CA ASP A 31 -19.64 -6.79 2.03
C ASP A 31 -19.56 -6.62 3.56
N GLN A 32 -18.84 -7.48 4.25
CA GLN A 32 -18.64 -7.36 5.68
C GLN A 32 -17.70 -6.20 6.01
N ILE A 33 -16.57 -6.07 5.29
CA ILE A 33 -15.64 -4.95 5.43
C ILE A 33 -16.37 -3.61 5.27
N ASP A 34 -17.26 -3.53 4.28
CA ASP A 34 -18.04 -2.32 3.99
C ASP A 34 -19.04 -1.99 5.10
N ARG A 35 -19.73 -3.02 5.64
CA ARG A 35 -20.72 -2.83 6.71
C ARG A 35 -20.08 -2.47 8.04
N ASP A 36 -19.00 -3.17 8.39
CA ASP A 36 -18.36 -3.04 9.70
C ASP A 36 -17.38 -1.85 9.73
N ASN A 37 -17.02 -1.33 8.54
CA ASN A 37 -16.02 -0.28 8.36
C ASN A 37 -14.68 -0.61 9.05
N GLU A 38 -14.31 -1.90 9.03
CA GLU A 38 -13.09 -2.41 9.64
C GLU A 38 -12.23 -3.13 8.59
N PHE A 39 -10.93 -2.80 8.54
CA PHE A 39 -9.98 -3.47 7.67
C PHE A 39 -9.44 -4.73 8.37
N PRO A 40 -9.55 -5.93 7.75
CA PRO A 40 -9.01 -7.17 8.32
C PRO A 40 -7.48 -7.16 8.31
N ASN A 41 -6.87 -6.95 9.48
CA ASN A 41 -5.41 -6.77 9.59
C ASN A 41 -4.59 -7.98 9.12
N GLU A 42 -5.15 -9.18 9.14
CA GLU A 42 -4.51 -10.39 8.62
C GLU A 42 -4.27 -10.35 7.11
N LEU A 43 -4.99 -9.49 6.37
CA LEU A 43 -4.77 -9.30 4.94
C LEU A 43 -3.39 -8.73 4.63
N TRP A 44 -2.82 -7.90 5.50
CA TRP A 44 -1.49 -7.35 5.29
C TRP A 44 -0.45 -8.46 5.17
N LYS A 45 -0.51 -9.42 6.10
CA LYS A 45 0.41 -10.57 6.05
C LYS A 45 0.17 -11.42 4.80
N LYS A 46 -1.07 -11.71 4.44
CA LYS A 46 -1.40 -12.50 3.23
C LYS A 46 -0.90 -11.83 1.95
N LEU A 47 -1.06 -10.51 1.83
CA LEU A 47 -0.55 -9.73 0.71
C LEU A 47 0.98 -9.68 0.69
N GLY A 48 1.61 -9.60 1.86
CA GLY A 48 3.06 -9.67 2.01
C GLY A 48 3.63 -11.04 1.62
N ASP A 49 3.00 -12.13 2.07
CA ASP A 49 3.41 -13.51 1.73
C ASP A 49 3.31 -13.79 0.22
N LEU A 50 2.45 -13.07 -0.51
CA LEU A 50 2.35 -13.09 -1.97
C LEU A 50 3.33 -12.13 -2.67
N GLY A 51 4.13 -11.37 -1.92
CA GLY A 51 5.08 -10.38 -2.47
C GLY A 51 4.43 -9.11 -3.05
N LEU A 52 3.12 -8.91 -2.84
CA LEU A 52 2.37 -7.82 -3.46
C LEU A 52 2.66 -6.47 -2.82
N LEU A 53 2.97 -6.42 -1.53
CA LEU A 53 3.22 -5.16 -0.81
C LEU A 53 4.51 -4.46 -1.26
N GLY A 54 5.52 -5.26 -1.65
CA GLY A 54 6.81 -4.79 -2.17
C GLY A 54 7.02 -5.07 -3.64
N ILE A 55 5.97 -5.08 -4.46
CA ILE A 55 6.02 -5.57 -5.84
C ILE A 55 7.06 -4.86 -6.71
N THR A 56 7.28 -3.56 -6.50
CA THR A 56 8.28 -2.75 -7.24
C THR A 56 9.61 -2.62 -6.51
N VAL A 57 9.71 -3.16 -5.30
CA VAL A 57 10.91 -3.04 -4.46
C VAL A 57 11.94 -4.09 -4.87
N PRO A 58 13.24 -3.75 -4.93
CA PRO A 58 14.29 -4.73 -5.19
C PRO A 58 14.31 -5.89 -4.18
N GLU A 59 14.67 -7.08 -4.64
CA GLU A 59 14.75 -8.30 -3.83
C GLU A 59 15.66 -8.14 -2.61
N VAL A 60 16.73 -7.34 -2.70
CA VAL A 60 17.65 -7.06 -1.60
C VAL A 60 16.98 -6.46 -0.37
N TYR A 61 15.80 -5.84 -0.53
CA TYR A 61 14.98 -5.31 0.55
C TYR A 61 13.71 -6.14 0.82
N GLY A 62 13.61 -7.34 0.26
CA GLY A 62 12.47 -8.24 0.42
C GLY A 62 11.30 -7.96 -0.51
N GLY A 63 11.51 -7.22 -1.60
CA GLY A 63 10.52 -6.99 -2.65
C GLY A 63 10.54 -8.04 -3.74
N SER A 64 9.66 -7.90 -4.73
CA SER A 64 9.53 -8.81 -5.88
C SER A 64 10.21 -8.30 -7.15
N GLU A 65 10.75 -7.08 -7.14
CA GLU A 65 11.48 -6.43 -8.23
C GLU A 65 10.74 -6.42 -9.59
N MET A 66 9.41 -6.45 -9.56
CA MET A 66 8.59 -6.42 -10.76
C MET A 66 8.35 -4.98 -11.25
N SER A 67 7.77 -4.88 -12.44
CA SER A 67 7.46 -3.58 -13.07
C SER A 67 6.31 -2.85 -12.35
N TYR A 68 6.22 -1.53 -12.56
CA TYR A 68 5.07 -0.76 -12.10
C TYR A 68 3.74 -1.20 -12.75
N LEU A 69 3.81 -1.77 -13.95
CA LEU A 69 2.66 -2.38 -14.61
C LEU A 69 2.12 -3.58 -13.81
N ALA A 70 3.00 -4.38 -13.24
CA ALA A 70 2.62 -5.48 -12.35
C ALA A 70 1.86 -4.97 -11.11
N HIS A 71 2.31 -3.84 -10.53
CA HIS A 71 1.59 -3.18 -9.44
C HIS A 71 0.17 -2.73 -9.85
N LEU A 72 0.02 -2.12 -11.03
CA LEU A 72 -1.28 -1.68 -11.54
C LEU A 72 -2.24 -2.85 -11.76
N VAL A 73 -1.75 -3.93 -12.33
CA VAL A 73 -2.54 -5.16 -12.55
C VAL A 73 -2.98 -5.78 -11.23
N SER A 74 -2.09 -5.83 -10.24
CA SER A 74 -2.42 -6.33 -8.89
C SER A 74 -3.49 -5.45 -8.22
N MET A 75 -3.34 -4.14 -8.33
CA MET A 75 -4.31 -3.20 -7.78
C MET A 75 -5.68 -3.32 -8.46
N GLU A 76 -5.73 -3.53 -9.79
CA GLU A 76 -6.96 -3.77 -10.54
C GLU A 76 -7.70 -5.01 -10.01
N GLU A 77 -7.01 -6.15 -9.89
CA GLU A 77 -7.64 -7.40 -9.47
C GLU A 77 -8.12 -7.37 -8.01
N ILE A 78 -7.36 -6.75 -7.11
CA ILE A 78 -7.79 -6.53 -5.72
C ILE A 78 -9.02 -5.62 -5.67
N SER A 79 -8.99 -4.49 -6.40
CA SER A 79 -10.06 -3.49 -6.39
C SER A 79 -11.36 -4.00 -7.00
N ARG A 80 -11.30 -4.96 -7.92
CA ARG A 80 -12.49 -5.62 -8.49
C ARG A 80 -13.31 -6.38 -7.44
N CYS A 81 -12.66 -6.93 -6.43
CA CYS A 81 -13.31 -7.65 -5.35
C CYS A 81 -13.69 -6.73 -4.18
N SER A 82 -12.82 -5.77 -3.84
CA SER A 82 -13.07 -4.78 -2.80
C SER A 82 -12.30 -3.49 -3.09
N ALA A 83 -13.03 -2.43 -3.43
CA ALA A 83 -12.43 -1.13 -3.72
C ALA A 83 -11.75 -0.51 -2.49
N SER A 84 -12.28 -0.72 -1.27
CA SER A 84 -11.70 -0.24 -0.02
C SER A 84 -10.37 -0.93 0.28
N VAL A 85 -10.29 -2.24 0.08
CA VAL A 85 -9.02 -2.99 0.22
C VAL A 85 -8.03 -2.56 -0.86
N GLY A 86 -8.47 -2.37 -2.11
CA GLY A 86 -7.63 -1.86 -3.20
C GLY A 86 -7.04 -0.49 -2.89
N LEU A 87 -7.84 0.43 -2.33
CA LEU A 87 -7.36 1.75 -1.90
C LEU A 87 -6.31 1.63 -0.80
N SER A 88 -6.55 0.82 0.22
CA SER A 88 -5.60 0.57 1.32
C SER A 88 -4.30 -0.05 0.82
N TYR A 89 -4.39 -1.03 -0.08
CA TYR A 89 -3.25 -1.64 -0.75
C TYR A 89 -2.42 -0.60 -1.52
N GLY A 90 -3.07 0.25 -2.33
CA GLY A 90 -2.39 1.31 -3.09
C GLY A 90 -1.75 2.37 -2.20
N ALA A 91 -2.41 2.75 -1.10
CA ALA A 91 -1.85 3.69 -0.13
C ALA A 91 -0.57 3.14 0.51
N HIS A 92 -0.57 1.86 0.88
CA HIS A 92 0.61 1.20 1.42
C HIS A 92 1.70 1.01 0.37
N SER A 93 1.42 0.25 -0.70
CA SER A 93 2.43 -0.23 -1.65
C SER A 93 2.98 0.88 -2.55
N ASN A 94 2.15 1.86 -2.95
CA ASN A 94 2.56 2.94 -3.85
C ASN A 94 2.87 4.24 -3.11
N LEU A 95 1.94 4.73 -2.29
CA LEU A 95 2.12 6.05 -1.65
C LEU A 95 3.14 6.03 -0.51
N CYS A 96 3.41 4.87 0.10
CA CYS A 96 4.43 4.74 1.14
C CYS A 96 5.65 3.95 0.65
N VAL A 97 5.49 2.66 0.38
CA VAL A 97 6.62 1.75 0.06
C VAL A 97 7.40 2.22 -1.17
N ASN A 98 6.71 2.50 -2.28
CA ASN A 98 7.35 2.96 -3.50
C ASN A 98 8.05 4.32 -3.32
N GLN A 99 7.51 5.21 -2.49
CA GLN A 99 8.16 6.50 -2.20
C GLN A 99 9.46 6.32 -1.40
N ILE A 100 9.48 5.42 -0.41
CA ILE A 100 10.71 5.09 0.31
C ILE A 100 11.73 4.44 -0.63
N ARG A 101 11.28 3.55 -1.52
CA ARG A 101 12.13 2.94 -2.55
C ARG A 101 12.79 3.98 -3.46
N LEU A 102 12.02 4.96 -3.94
CA LEU A 102 12.49 5.97 -4.89
C LEU A 102 13.37 7.05 -4.23
N ASN A 103 12.95 7.53 -3.06
CA ASN A 103 13.47 8.75 -2.47
C ASN A 103 14.23 8.53 -1.14
N GLY A 104 14.10 7.34 -0.53
CA GLY A 104 14.80 7.00 0.70
C GLY A 104 16.32 6.84 0.50
N ASN A 105 17.13 7.22 1.49
CA ASN A 105 18.52 6.84 1.53
C ASN A 105 18.69 5.36 1.90
N GLU A 106 19.91 4.82 1.75
CA GLU A 106 20.18 3.39 1.97
C GLU A 106 19.80 2.92 3.38
N THR A 107 20.12 3.71 4.40
CA THR A 107 19.76 3.40 5.80
C THR A 107 18.25 3.32 6.00
N GLN A 108 17.49 4.22 5.37
CA GLN A 108 16.03 4.20 5.42
C GLN A 108 15.44 2.99 4.70
N LYS A 109 15.96 2.67 3.51
CA LYS A 109 15.51 1.50 2.75
C LYS A 109 15.73 0.20 3.51
N GLN A 110 16.95 -0.02 4.02
CA GLN A 110 17.29 -1.21 4.81
C GLN A 110 16.46 -1.33 6.09
N LYS A 111 16.13 -0.20 6.70
CA LYS A 111 15.39 -0.18 7.97
C LYS A 111 13.89 -0.45 7.79
N TYR A 112 13.26 0.10 6.75
CA TYR A 112 11.82 0.12 6.64
C TYR A 112 11.25 -0.84 5.59
N LEU A 113 11.92 -0.99 4.44
CA LEU A 113 11.35 -1.76 3.34
C LEU A 113 11.09 -3.23 3.68
N PRO A 114 11.99 -3.96 4.38
CA PRO A 114 11.72 -5.36 4.68
C PRO A 114 10.43 -5.59 5.48
N GLY A 115 10.21 -4.80 6.54
CA GLY A 115 8.99 -4.90 7.35
C GLY A 115 7.73 -4.43 6.62
N LEU A 116 7.86 -3.46 5.71
CA LEU A 116 6.76 -3.01 4.87
C LEU A 116 6.43 -4.02 3.77
N CYS A 117 7.41 -4.65 3.15
CA CYS A 117 7.19 -5.66 2.11
C CYS A 117 6.56 -6.95 2.68
N SER A 118 6.93 -7.33 3.91
CA SER A 118 6.36 -8.50 4.59
C SER A 118 4.97 -8.28 5.17
N GLY A 119 4.52 -7.03 5.28
CA GLY A 119 3.27 -6.67 5.95
C GLY A 119 3.35 -6.65 7.48
N GLU A 120 4.56 -6.75 8.07
CA GLU A 120 4.79 -6.53 9.50
C GLU A 120 4.51 -5.07 9.89
N PHE A 121 4.88 -4.14 9.00
CA PHE A 121 4.56 -2.72 9.12
C PHE A 121 3.55 -2.33 8.06
N VAL A 122 2.59 -1.49 8.45
CA VAL A 122 1.65 -0.86 7.51
C VAL A 122 2.04 0.60 7.33
N GLY A 123 2.28 0.99 6.08
CA GLY A 123 2.65 2.35 5.72
C GLY A 123 1.49 3.14 5.14
N ALA A 124 1.50 4.44 5.38
CA ALA A 124 0.56 5.39 4.80
C ALA A 124 1.26 6.71 4.48
N LEU A 125 0.63 7.51 3.63
CA LEU A 125 1.09 8.85 3.30
C LEU A 125 0.17 9.88 3.96
N ALA A 126 0.72 10.68 4.86
CA ALA A 126 0.04 11.80 5.51
C ALA A 126 0.42 13.11 4.79
N MET A 127 -0.46 13.61 3.92
CA MET A 127 -0.24 14.85 3.15
C MET A 127 -1.01 16.04 3.70
N SER A 128 -2.19 15.82 4.30
CA SER A 128 -3.02 16.91 4.81
C SER A 128 -2.45 17.49 6.10
N GLU A 129 -2.41 18.80 6.19
CA GLU A 129 -2.05 19.56 7.38
C GLU A 129 -3.18 20.52 7.76
N PRO A 130 -3.25 21.03 9.01
CA PRO A 130 -4.31 21.97 9.40
C PRO A 130 -4.45 23.20 8.51
N GLY A 131 -3.37 23.64 7.89
CA GLY A 131 -3.31 24.76 6.95
C GLY A 131 -3.23 24.39 5.48
N ALA A 132 -3.18 23.09 5.13
CA ALA A 132 -2.91 22.61 3.79
C ALA A 132 -3.77 21.40 3.42
N GLY A 133 -4.80 21.63 2.62
CA GLY A 133 -5.63 20.60 2.00
C GLY A 133 -5.16 20.27 0.57
N SER A 134 -5.93 20.75 -0.43
CA SER A 134 -5.64 20.49 -1.85
C SER A 134 -4.32 21.09 -2.33
N ASP A 135 -3.90 22.22 -1.78
CA ASP A 135 -2.58 22.83 -2.04
C ASP A 135 -1.52 22.25 -1.08
N VAL A 136 -1.10 21.03 -1.34
CA VAL A 136 -0.12 20.32 -0.52
C VAL A 136 1.26 20.97 -0.56
N VAL A 137 1.63 21.59 -1.69
CA VAL A 137 2.99 22.12 -1.93
C VAL A 137 3.14 23.54 -1.43
N GLY A 138 2.10 24.38 -1.61
CA GLY A 138 2.15 25.81 -1.28
C GLY A 138 2.10 26.12 0.22
N SER A 139 1.63 25.18 1.03
CA SER A 139 1.41 25.38 2.46
C SER A 139 2.26 24.47 3.36
N MET A 140 3.15 23.65 2.78
CA MET A 140 4.05 22.78 3.57
C MET A 140 4.96 23.63 4.44
N SER A 141 4.61 23.75 5.72
CA SER A 141 5.55 24.21 6.72
C SER A 141 6.50 23.06 7.05
N CYS A 142 7.76 23.16 6.64
CA CYS A 142 8.82 22.23 7.03
C CYS A 142 9.03 22.31 8.56
N ARG A 143 8.26 21.52 9.31
CA ARG A 143 8.62 21.21 10.68
C ARG A 143 9.54 19.99 10.65
N ALA A 144 10.78 20.21 11.06
CA ALA A 144 11.72 19.13 11.30
C ALA A 144 11.12 18.16 12.32
N VAL A 145 10.75 16.97 11.87
CA VAL A 145 10.26 15.89 12.74
C VAL A 145 11.47 15.32 13.46
N ARG A 146 11.59 15.52 14.76
CA ARG A 146 12.54 14.79 15.59
C ARG A 146 12.01 13.38 15.78
N TRP A 147 12.69 12.42 15.22
CA TRP A 147 12.47 11.01 15.50
C TRP A 147 12.93 10.71 16.92
N GLY A 148 12.00 10.44 17.82
CA GLY A 148 12.28 9.90 19.15
C GLY A 148 12.19 8.37 19.14
N PRO A 149 12.68 7.66 20.20
CA PRO A 149 12.67 6.20 20.28
C PRO A 149 11.28 5.56 20.33
N LEU A 150 10.21 6.32 20.30
CA LEU A 150 8.81 5.87 20.41
C LEU A 150 7.92 6.31 19.22
N GLY A 151 8.48 6.48 18.03
CA GLY A 151 7.70 6.81 16.82
C GLY A 151 7.30 8.28 16.72
N CYS A 152 6.83 8.65 15.55
CA CYS A 152 6.36 9.98 15.22
C CYS A 152 5.03 10.24 15.94
N LYS A 153 5.00 11.08 16.97
CA LYS A 153 3.73 11.67 17.44
C LYS A 153 3.39 12.84 16.53
N TRP A 154 2.63 12.56 15.49
CA TRP A 154 1.91 13.58 14.76
C TRP A 154 0.73 14.04 15.62
N LYS A 155 0.72 15.30 16.01
CA LYS A 155 -0.51 15.97 16.40
C LYS A 155 -1.10 16.52 15.10
N GLN A 156 -1.82 15.70 14.37
CA GLN A 156 -2.77 16.20 13.40
C GLN A 156 -3.94 16.74 14.23
N ASP A 157 -4.10 18.04 14.28
CA ASP A 157 -5.33 18.70 14.78
C ASP A 157 -6.44 18.58 13.70
N VAL A 158 -6.52 17.46 13.03
CA VAL A 158 -7.66 17.10 12.20
C VAL A 158 -8.43 16.08 13.01
N ASP A 159 -9.53 16.51 13.61
CA ASP A 159 -10.55 15.63 14.18
C ASP A 159 -11.18 14.77 13.07
N TYR A 160 -10.40 13.89 12.46
CA TYR A 160 -10.92 12.72 11.81
C TYR A 160 -11.19 11.70 12.92
N GLN A 161 -12.32 11.85 13.58
CA GLN A 161 -12.95 10.74 14.26
C GLN A 161 -13.37 9.76 13.16
N TRP A 162 -12.57 8.75 12.97
CA TRP A 162 -13.05 7.51 12.38
C TRP A 162 -14.03 6.92 13.39
N PRO A 163 -15.28 6.64 12.96
CA PRO A 163 -16.23 5.97 13.81
C PRO A 163 -15.73 4.59 14.24
#